data_ab676d597736dbd7b6ce9d0097c4cf07
#
_entry.id   ab676d597736dbd7b6ce9d0097c4cf07
#
_cell.length_a   1.000
_cell.length_b   1.000
_cell.length_c   1.000
_cell.angle_alpha   90.00
_cell.angle_beta   90.00
_cell.angle_gamma   90.00
#
_symmetry.space_group_name_H-M   'P 1'
#
loop_
_entity.id
_entity.type
_entity.pdbx_description
1 polymer ?
#
loop_
_entity_poly.entity_id
_entity_poly.type
_entity_poly.pdbx_seq_one_letter_code
_entity_poly.pdbx_strand_id
1 'polypeptide(L)'
;MKKTILLVILFTVSWLFFIVCLMPAHIALSAAKPYLPKQLQIGDVSGTLWQGRVSELAYQGTYIQGANWQLSGGGLLLGQAKLAVTFGDAKQAQLLSGKSDINYGLFNAELTLSNTLLRAPLQTVISQLQLPLPINVKGRLLADIPSYQLGAPYCELLQGDLMTQNISVQGTSGWFSLDAILGEVSCQEGGVALKIEPDNELGLELNALLSGPNQLSASGFVKPAESLPRDVHNAVKFLGRADAQGRYTLRF
;
A
#
# COMPACT_ATOMS: atom_id res chain seq x y z
N MET A 1 52.51 17.52 19.15
CA MET A 1 51.19 17.30 19.79
C MET A 1 50.03 17.63 18.86
N LYS A 2 49.88 18.86 18.28
CA LYS A 2 48.74 19.19 17.38
C LYS A 2 48.63 18.25 16.15
N LYS A 3 49.74 17.94 15.47
CA LYS A 3 49.75 17.03 14.30
C LYS A 3 49.35 15.59 14.67
N THR A 4 49.74 15.08 15.81
CA THR A 4 49.40 13.73 16.29
C THR A 4 47.89 13.64 16.61
N ILE A 5 47.35 14.68 17.27
CA ILE A 5 45.91 14.75 17.58
C ILE A 5 45.10 14.79 16.27
N LEU A 6 45.51 15.60 15.26
CA LEU A 6 44.84 15.67 13.95
C LEU A 6 44.85 14.32 13.24
N LEU A 7 45.97 13.59 13.27
CA LEU A 7 46.06 12.26 12.66
C LEU A 7 45.15 11.22 13.36
N VAL A 8 45.07 11.27 14.70
CA VAL A 8 44.15 10.40 15.44
C VAL A 8 42.70 10.71 15.10
N ILE A 9 42.31 11.99 15.03
CA ILE A 9 40.96 12.38 14.65
C ILE A 9 40.64 11.89 13.22
N LEU A 10 41.54 12.12 12.25
CA LEU A 10 41.37 11.70 10.87
C LEU A 10 41.21 10.18 10.77
N PHE A 11 42.05 9.42 11.50
CA PHE A 11 41.95 7.95 11.56
C PHE A 11 40.60 7.49 12.12
N THR A 12 40.19 8.08 13.27
CA THR A 12 38.93 7.73 13.91
C THR A 12 37.73 8.03 13.02
N VAL A 13 37.71 9.20 12.35
CA VAL A 13 36.63 9.57 11.40
C VAL A 13 36.62 8.62 10.21
N SER A 14 37.79 8.32 9.63
CA SER A 14 37.89 7.37 8.52
C SER A 14 37.43 5.98 8.92
N TRP A 15 37.83 5.51 10.10
CA TRP A 15 37.43 4.20 10.62
C TRP A 15 35.90 4.09 10.83
N LEU A 16 35.30 5.10 11.46
CA LEU A 16 33.85 5.18 11.65
C LEU A 16 33.12 5.23 10.30
N PHE A 17 33.64 5.97 9.33
CA PHE A 17 33.07 6.03 7.98
C PHE A 17 33.05 4.64 7.33
N PHE A 18 34.14 3.88 7.40
CA PHE A 18 34.17 2.52 6.85
C PHE A 18 33.23 1.55 7.58
N ILE A 19 33.09 1.66 8.90
CA ILE A 19 32.13 0.86 9.65
C ILE A 19 30.72 1.10 9.14
N VAL A 20 30.32 2.36 8.96
CA VAL A 20 28.98 2.71 8.45
C VAL A 20 28.80 2.27 7.00
N CYS A 21 29.79 2.48 6.14
CA CYS A 21 29.73 2.08 4.74
C CYS A 21 29.64 0.56 4.53
N LEU A 22 30.27 -0.22 5.39
CA LEU A 22 30.32 -1.67 5.27
C LEU A 22 29.38 -2.40 6.24
N MET A 23 28.51 -1.67 6.95
CA MET A 23 27.62 -2.23 7.96
C MET A 23 26.69 -3.29 7.35
N PRO A 24 26.76 -4.57 7.80
CA PRO A 24 25.86 -5.61 7.31
C PRO A 24 24.42 -5.34 7.72
N ALA A 25 23.49 -5.63 6.84
CA ALA A 25 22.06 -5.38 7.04
C ALA A 25 21.49 -6.08 8.28
N HIS A 26 21.95 -7.29 8.59
CA HIS A 26 21.45 -8.04 9.75
C HIS A 26 21.82 -7.37 11.09
N ILE A 27 22.96 -6.68 11.16
CA ILE A 27 23.35 -5.91 12.36
C ILE A 27 22.43 -4.69 12.51
N ALA A 28 22.21 -3.95 11.40
CA ALA A 28 21.30 -2.81 11.41
C ALA A 28 19.88 -3.24 11.81
N LEU A 29 19.38 -4.37 11.26
CA LEU A 29 18.08 -4.90 11.62
C LEU A 29 18.00 -5.33 13.09
N SER A 30 19.04 -5.95 13.62
CA SER A 30 19.06 -6.36 15.04
C SER A 30 18.94 -5.16 15.99
N ALA A 31 19.56 -4.05 15.64
CA ALA A 31 19.44 -2.78 16.37
C ALA A 31 18.06 -2.14 16.21
N ALA A 32 17.40 -2.31 15.06
CA ALA A 32 16.08 -1.78 14.79
C ALA A 32 14.93 -2.63 15.38
N LYS A 33 15.16 -3.92 15.68
CA LYS A 33 14.15 -4.85 16.20
C LYS A 33 13.28 -4.31 17.34
N PRO A 34 13.80 -3.60 18.36
CA PRO A 34 12.98 -3.07 19.46
C PRO A 34 11.93 -2.04 19.02
N TYR A 35 12.15 -1.40 17.87
CA TYR A 35 11.29 -0.34 17.31
C TYR A 35 10.29 -0.88 16.28
N LEU A 36 10.42 -2.15 15.87
CA LEU A 36 9.53 -2.79 14.90
C LEU A 36 8.28 -3.36 15.59
N PRO A 37 7.12 -3.40 14.88
CA PRO A 37 5.92 -4.05 15.40
C PRO A 37 6.18 -5.51 15.75
N LYS A 38 5.70 -5.97 16.91
CA LYS A 38 5.92 -7.35 17.39
C LYS A 38 5.33 -8.42 16.46
N GLN A 39 4.32 -8.06 15.68
CA GLN A 39 3.68 -8.95 14.71
C GLN A 39 4.45 -9.08 13.40
N LEU A 40 5.49 -8.23 13.19
CA LEU A 40 6.31 -8.30 11.98
C LEU A 40 7.31 -9.44 12.08
N GLN A 41 7.15 -10.43 11.22
CA GLN A 41 8.10 -11.52 11.03
C GLN A 41 8.99 -11.21 9.82
N ILE A 42 10.29 -11.29 10.01
CA ILE A 42 11.29 -10.98 8.99
C ILE A 42 12.14 -12.23 8.80
N GLY A 43 12.21 -12.72 7.58
CA GLY A 43 13.04 -13.84 7.19
C GLY A 43 14.52 -13.48 7.07
N ASP A 44 15.26 -14.24 6.27
CA ASP A 44 16.69 -14.04 6.10
C ASP A 44 17.00 -12.69 5.44
N VAL A 45 17.94 -11.97 6.06
CA VAL A 45 18.40 -10.65 5.60
C VAL A 45 19.82 -10.75 5.08
N SER A 46 20.05 -10.24 3.90
CA SER A 46 21.35 -10.22 3.23
C SER A 46 21.67 -8.84 2.68
N GLY A 47 22.98 -8.57 2.47
CA GLY A 47 23.47 -7.30 1.97
C GLY A 47 23.93 -6.35 3.09
N THR A 48 23.91 -5.07 2.79
CA THR A 48 24.38 -3.98 3.66
C THR A 48 23.22 -3.06 4.07
N LEU A 49 23.50 -2.10 4.97
CA LEU A 49 22.57 -1.03 5.30
C LEU A 49 22.09 -0.26 4.03
N TRP A 50 22.99 -0.09 3.07
CA TRP A 50 22.75 0.72 1.86
C TRP A 50 21.95 0.00 0.78
N GLN A 51 22.18 -1.30 0.65
CA GLN A 51 21.45 -2.14 -0.28
C GLN A 51 21.37 -3.57 0.24
N GLY A 52 20.20 -4.13 0.20
CA GLY A 52 20.01 -5.48 0.68
C GLY A 52 18.68 -6.07 0.27
N ARG A 53 18.47 -7.28 0.78
CA ARG A 53 17.30 -8.08 0.49
C ARG A 53 16.85 -8.82 1.75
N VAL A 54 15.53 -8.88 1.93
CA VAL A 54 14.85 -9.79 2.85
C VAL A 54 14.20 -10.90 2.02
N SER A 55 14.33 -12.15 2.46
CA SER A 55 13.73 -13.29 1.75
C SER A 55 12.21 -13.26 1.79
N GLU A 56 11.67 -12.92 2.95
CA GLU A 56 10.23 -12.89 3.21
C GLU A 56 9.87 -11.95 4.36
N LEU A 57 8.67 -11.40 4.30
CA LEU A 57 8.07 -10.58 5.34
C LEU A 57 6.66 -11.08 5.59
N ALA A 58 6.26 -11.21 6.86
CA ALA A 58 4.87 -11.47 7.20
C ALA A 58 4.40 -10.47 8.27
N TYR A 59 3.24 -9.87 8.04
CA TYR A 59 2.63 -8.93 8.95
C TYR A 59 1.12 -9.09 8.96
N GLN A 60 0.53 -9.34 10.12
CA GLN A 60 -0.92 -9.49 10.32
C GLN A 60 -1.61 -10.43 9.32
N GLY A 61 -0.95 -11.56 9.00
CA GLY A 61 -1.48 -12.55 8.05
C GLY A 61 -1.21 -12.23 6.57
N THR A 62 -0.66 -11.07 6.25
CA THR A 62 -0.20 -10.75 4.89
C THR A 62 1.24 -11.22 4.72
N TYR A 63 1.46 -12.01 3.69
CA TYR A 63 2.76 -12.55 3.33
C TYR A 63 3.32 -11.85 2.10
N ILE A 64 4.55 -11.36 2.20
CA ILE A 64 5.27 -10.68 1.13
C ILE A 64 6.53 -11.50 0.83
N GLN A 65 6.64 -11.99 -0.38
CA GLN A 65 7.78 -12.78 -0.83
C GLN A 65 8.88 -11.87 -1.38
N GLY A 66 9.93 -11.72 -0.60
CA GLY A 66 11.10 -10.94 -0.97
C GLY A 66 10.86 -9.42 -0.94
N ALA A 67 11.78 -8.71 -0.31
CA ALA A 67 11.84 -7.27 -0.39
C ALA A 67 13.30 -6.84 -0.60
N ASN A 68 13.51 -5.88 -1.48
CA ASN A 68 14.83 -5.29 -1.73
C ASN A 68 14.77 -3.81 -1.37
N TRP A 69 15.86 -3.29 -0.87
CA TRP A 69 15.99 -1.87 -0.57
C TRP A 69 17.30 -1.31 -1.10
N GLN A 70 17.27 -0.02 -1.37
CA GLN A 70 18.43 0.78 -1.72
C GLN A 70 18.33 2.14 -1.04
N LEU A 71 19.23 2.37 -0.08
CA LEU A 71 19.34 3.63 0.66
C LEU A 71 20.39 4.53 -0.01
N SER A 72 20.03 5.78 -0.28
CA SER A 72 20.95 6.75 -0.89
C SER A 72 21.84 7.40 0.15
N GLY A 73 23.14 7.12 0.11
CA GLY A 73 24.13 7.78 0.99
C GLY A 73 24.26 9.28 0.75
N GLY A 74 24.12 9.73 -0.50
CA GLY A 74 24.17 11.16 -0.83
C GLY A 74 23.02 11.98 -0.25
N GLY A 75 21.84 11.37 -0.13
CA GLY A 75 20.69 12.00 0.53
C GLY A 75 20.94 12.31 1.99
N LEU A 76 21.61 11.41 2.71
CA LEU A 76 21.90 11.56 4.14
C LEU A 76 22.80 12.77 4.42
N LEU A 77 23.73 13.07 3.53
CA LEU A 77 24.57 14.28 3.64
C LEU A 77 23.77 15.59 3.53
N LEU A 78 22.60 15.52 2.87
CA LEU A 78 21.66 16.64 2.73
C LEU A 78 20.54 16.60 3.79
N GLY A 79 20.63 15.73 4.79
CA GLY A 79 19.61 15.57 5.82
C GLY A 79 18.34 14.86 5.34
N GLN A 80 18.44 14.05 4.30
CA GLN A 80 17.32 13.27 3.74
C GLN A 80 17.69 11.78 3.64
N ALA A 81 16.91 10.92 4.24
CA ALA A 81 17.01 9.47 4.04
C ALA A 81 16.12 9.06 2.86
N LYS A 82 16.74 8.81 1.70
CA LYS A 82 16.05 8.38 0.48
C LYS A 82 16.21 6.87 0.32
N LEU A 83 15.10 6.15 0.35
CA LEU A 83 15.02 4.70 0.34
C LEU A 83 14.13 4.24 -0.81
N ALA A 84 14.69 3.58 -1.81
CA ALA A 84 13.92 2.88 -2.82
C ALA A 84 13.65 1.45 -2.34
N VAL A 85 12.37 1.04 -2.35
CA VAL A 85 11.94 -0.29 -1.93
C VAL A 85 11.18 -0.97 -3.06
N THR A 86 11.47 -2.26 -3.28
CA THR A 86 10.69 -3.12 -4.16
C THR A 86 10.39 -4.41 -3.42
N PHE A 87 9.17 -4.93 -3.52
CA PHE A 87 8.78 -6.15 -2.82
C PHE A 87 7.82 -7.00 -3.66
N GLY A 88 7.84 -8.31 -3.39
CA GLY A 88 7.05 -9.29 -4.11
C GLY A 88 7.47 -9.47 -5.57
N ASP A 89 6.76 -10.36 -6.28
CA ASP A 89 6.94 -10.59 -7.70
C ASP A 89 5.69 -10.13 -8.46
N ALA A 90 5.83 -9.13 -9.31
CA ALA A 90 4.74 -8.60 -10.13
C ALA A 90 4.09 -9.63 -11.06
N LYS A 91 4.79 -10.73 -11.37
CA LYS A 91 4.28 -11.83 -12.20
C LYS A 91 3.34 -12.75 -11.43
N GLN A 92 3.46 -12.80 -10.10
CA GLN A 92 2.61 -13.63 -9.25
C GLN A 92 1.34 -12.87 -8.88
N ALA A 93 0.25 -13.16 -9.60
CA ALA A 93 -1.03 -12.45 -9.43
C ALA A 93 -1.68 -12.63 -8.05
N GLN A 94 -1.29 -13.66 -7.32
CA GLN A 94 -1.88 -14.06 -6.03
C GLN A 94 -1.12 -13.48 -4.82
N LEU A 95 -0.01 -12.78 -5.05
CA LEU A 95 0.81 -12.20 -3.99
C LEU A 95 0.85 -10.68 -4.09
N LEU A 96 0.98 -10.07 -2.91
CA LEU A 96 1.21 -8.64 -2.80
C LEU A 96 2.59 -8.30 -3.37
N SER A 97 2.65 -7.30 -4.24
CA SER A 97 3.89 -6.79 -4.81
C SER A 97 3.84 -5.28 -4.99
N GLY A 98 5.00 -4.65 -5.03
CA GLY A 98 5.03 -3.21 -5.23
C GLY A 98 6.43 -2.62 -5.25
N LYS A 99 6.45 -1.32 -5.47
CA LYS A 99 7.64 -0.46 -5.38
C LYS A 99 7.24 0.88 -4.79
N SER A 100 8.18 1.54 -4.12
CA SER A 100 7.99 2.89 -3.58
C SER A 100 9.33 3.56 -3.38
N ASP A 101 9.39 4.86 -3.64
CA ASP A 101 10.49 5.74 -3.25
C ASP A 101 10.07 6.49 -1.99
N ILE A 102 10.72 6.18 -0.87
CA ILE A 102 10.45 6.74 0.45
C ILE A 102 11.50 7.82 0.72
N ASN A 103 11.08 9.01 1.11
CA ASN A 103 11.98 10.06 1.56
C ASN A 103 11.59 10.52 2.96
N TYR A 104 12.56 10.50 3.87
CA TYR A 104 12.39 10.96 5.24
C TYR A 104 13.34 12.11 5.54
N GLY A 105 12.79 13.27 5.87
CA GLY A 105 13.54 14.43 6.28
C GLY A 105 14.03 14.31 7.72
N LEU A 106 15.35 14.26 7.92
CA LEU A 106 15.96 14.06 9.24
C LEU A 106 15.79 15.27 10.18
N PHE A 107 15.56 16.46 9.62
CA PHE A 107 15.43 17.70 10.39
C PHE A 107 13.98 18.09 10.68
N ASN A 108 13.06 17.80 9.74
CA ASN A 108 11.65 18.16 9.84
C ASN A 108 10.74 16.97 10.15
N ALA A 109 11.30 15.74 10.22
CA ALA A 109 10.58 14.49 10.44
C ALA A 109 9.45 14.24 9.41
N GLU A 110 9.57 14.82 8.23
CA GLU A 110 8.59 14.70 7.15
C GLU A 110 8.81 13.40 6.38
N LEU A 111 7.76 12.60 6.24
CA LEU A 111 7.76 11.36 5.46
C LEU A 111 6.96 11.56 4.18
N THR A 112 7.63 11.38 3.04
CA THR A 112 6.99 11.41 1.73
C THR A 112 7.22 10.11 0.97
N LEU A 113 6.23 9.69 0.21
CA LEU A 113 6.33 8.59 -0.74
C LEU A 113 6.12 9.14 -2.15
N SER A 114 6.88 8.62 -3.09
CA SER A 114 6.74 8.94 -4.52
C SER A 114 6.87 7.67 -5.37
N ASN A 115 6.35 7.74 -6.60
CA ASN A 115 6.43 6.63 -7.55
C ASN A 115 5.97 5.28 -6.96
N THR A 116 4.97 5.32 -6.07
CA THR A 116 4.49 4.13 -5.38
C THR A 116 3.50 3.39 -6.25
N LEU A 117 3.82 2.13 -6.54
CA LEU A 117 2.94 1.23 -7.28
C LEU A 117 2.73 -0.03 -6.46
N LEU A 118 1.48 -0.30 -6.09
CA LEU A 118 1.08 -1.48 -5.33
C LEU A 118 0.21 -2.38 -6.18
N ARG A 119 0.36 -3.68 -6.03
CA ARG A 119 -0.49 -4.71 -6.64
C ARG A 119 -0.89 -5.70 -5.59
N ALA A 120 -2.18 -5.85 -5.39
CA ALA A 120 -2.74 -6.75 -4.39
C ALA A 120 -3.76 -7.71 -5.03
N PRO A 121 -3.86 -8.97 -4.57
CA PRO A 121 -4.95 -9.85 -4.95
C PRO A 121 -6.28 -9.23 -4.48
N LEU A 122 -7.26 -9.15 -5.37
CA LEU A 122 -8.55 -8.53 -5.04
C LEU A 122 -9.28 -9.26 -3.92
N GLN A 123 -9.18 -10.60 -3.86
CA GLN A 123 -9.73 -11.40 -2.77
C GLN A 123 -9.16 -10.98 -1.39
N THR A 124 -7.86 -10.70 -1.32
CA THR A 124 -7.22 -10.27 -0.06
C THR A 124 -7.75 -8.91 0.39
N VAL A 125 -7.93 -7.98 -0.56
CA VAL A 125 -8.49 -6.66 -0.26
C VAL A 125 -9.93 -6.77 0.22
N ILE A 126 -10.78 -7.51 -0.51
CA ILE A 126 -12.19 -7.68 -0.18
C ILE A 126 -12.39 -8.43 1.14
N SER A 127 -11.53 -9.38 1.47
CA SER A 127 -11.62 -10.12 2.74
C SER A 127 -11.37 -9.25 3.98
N GLN A 128 -10.69 -8.11 3.82
CA GLN A 128 -10.51 -7.13 4.90
C GLN A 128 -11.74 -6.24 5.09
N LEU A 129 -12.59 -6.15 4.08
CA LEU A 129 -13.85 -5.44 4.17
C LEU A 129 -14.88 -6.38 4.79
N GLN A 130 -15.50 -5.96 5.88
CA GLN A 130 -16.57 -6.73 6.55
C GLN A 130 -17.87 -6.63 5.74
N LEU A 131 -17.87 -7.22 4.53
CA LEU A 131 -19.05 -7.22 3.68
C LEU A 131 -20.14 -8.13 4.24
N PRO A 132 -21.42 -7.76 4.10
CA PRO A 132 -22.55 -8.56 4.61
C PRO A 132 -22.73 -9.89 3.87
N LEU A 133 -22.11 -10.06 2.72
CA LEU A 133 -22.15 -11.27 1.91
C LEU A 133 -20.72 -11.76 1.60
N PRO A 134 -20.44 -13.06 1.75
CA PRO A 134 -19.18 -13.64 1.31
C PRO A 134 -19.11 -13.61 -0.23
N ILE A 135 -18.17 -12.85 -0.77
CA ILE A 135 -17.94 -12.75 -2.21
C ILE A 135 -16.61 -13.41 -2.55
N ASN A 136 -16.65 -14.39 -3.43
CA ASN A 136 -15.44 -14.96 -4.03
C ASN A 136 -15.11 -14.19 -5.28
N VAL A 137 -13.92 -13.59 -5.31
CA VAL A 137 -13.46 -12.77 -6.42
C VAL A 137 -12.05 -13.13 -6.82
N LYS A 138 -11.78 -13.10 -8.11
CA LYS A 138 -10.44 -13.18 -8.69
C LYS A 138 -10.11 -11.84 -9.31
N GLY A 139 -8.81 -11.59 -9.48
CA GLY A 139 -8.32 -10.35 -10.07
C GLY A 139 -7.31 -9.66 -9.18
N ARG A 140 -6.86 -8.50 -9.61
CA ARG A 140 -5.87 -7.68 -8.91
C ARG A 140 -6.36 -6.25 -8.77
N LEU A 141 -6.04 -5.64 -7.65
CA LEU A 141 -6.09 -4.20 -7.44
C LEU A 141 -4.69 -3.63 -7.71
N LEU A 142 -4.62 -2.62 -8.56
CA LEU A 142 -3.45 -1.77 -8.74
C LEU A 142 -3.74 -0.44 -8.06
N ALA A 143 -2.74 0.06 -7.32
CA ALA A 143 -2.74 1.42 -6.81
C ALA A 143 -1.48 2.11 -7.31
N ASP A 144 -1.65 3.18 -8.07
CA ASP A 144 -0.60 4.07 -8.53
C ASP A 144 -0.68 5.37 -7.74
N ILE A 145 0.31 5.59 -6.87
CA ILE A 145 0.34 6.75 -5.95
C ILE A 145 1.61 7.55 -6.27
N PRO A 146 1.53 8.51 -7.20
CA PRO A 146 2.66 9.35 -7.57
C PRO A 146 3.17 10.19 -6.41
N SER A 147 2.29 10.61 -5.49
CA SER A 147 2.68 11.45 -4.36
C SER A 147 1.84 11.15 -3.12
N TYR A 148 2.54 10.99 -1.99
CA TYR A 148 1.97 10.90 -0.66
C TYR A 148 2.88 11.62 0.33
N GLN A 149 2.29 12.40 1.23
CA GLN A 149 2.93 13.01 2.37
C GLN A 149 2.17 12.67 3.63
N LEU A 150 2.91 12.13 4.61
CA LEU A 150 2.32 11.78 5.91
C LEU A 150 1.90 13.05 6.64
N GLY A 151 0.70 13.02 7.17
CA GLY A 151 0.12 14.07 8.01
C GLY A 151 -0.86 13.49 9.02
N ALA A 152 -1.41 14.33 9.86
CA ALA A 152 -2.38 13.89 10.87
C ALA A 152 -3.81 14.00 10.34
N PRO A 153 -4.67 12.98 10.50
CA PRO A 153 -4.39 11.67 11.09
C PRO A 153 -3.65 10.69 10.17
N TYR A 154 -3.70 10.85 8.83
CA TYR A 154 -3.11 9.93 7.87
C TYR A 154 -2.31 10.61 6.77
N CYS A 155 -2.74 11.76 6.26
CA CYS A 155 -2.08 12.42 5.13
C CYS A 155 -2.16 13.94 5.21
N GLU A 156 -1.17 14.60 4.65
CA GLU A 156 -1.18 16.02 4.29
C GLU A 156 -1.40 16.16 2.78
N LEU A 157 -0.83 15.24 2.01
CA LEU A 157 -1.03 15.11 0.58
C LEU A 157 -1.19 13.64 0.22
N LEU A 158 -2.15 13.33 -0.62
CA LEU A 158 -2.31 12.03 -1.28
C LEU A 158 -2.94 12.25 -2.64
N GLN A 159 -2.31 11.72 -3.66
CA GLN A 159 -2.84 11.64 -5.01
C GLN A 159 -2.55 10.25 -5.54
N GLY A 160 -3.55 9.60 -6.09
CA GLY A 160 -3.35 8.29 -6.67
C GLY A 160 -4.60 7.73 -7.34
N ASP A 161 -4.35 6.78 -8.21
CA ASP A 161 -5.35 6.06 -8.98
C ASP A 161 -5.41 4.60 -8.56
N LEU A 162 -6.62 4.08 -8.46
CA LEU A 162 -6.90 2.68 -8.25
C LEU A 162 -7.51 2.09 -9.52
N MET A 163 -7.05 0.90 -9.89
CA MET A 163 -7.62 0.17 -11.01
C MET A 163 -7.67 -1.31 -10.69
N THR A 164 -8.80 -1.93 -10.95
CA THR A 164 -8.92 -3.38 -10.88
C THR A 164 -8.62 -4.02 -12.22
N GLN A 165 -8.00 -5.20 -12.23
CA GLN A 165 -7.67 -5.94 -13.44
C GLN A 165 -8.12 -7.39 -13.36
N ASN A 166 -8.63 -7.91 -14.48
CA ASN A 166 -9.03 -9.30 -14.65
C ASN A 166 -10.01 -9.76 -13.55
N ILE A 167 -11.01 -8.93 -13.28
CA ILE A 167 -12.02 -9.26 -12.27
C ILE A 167 -12.86 -10.42 -12.76
N SER A 168 -13.04 -11.41 -11.90
CA SER A 168 -14.04 -12.45 -12.06
C SER A 168 -14.69 -12.71 -10.72
N VAL A 169 -16.01 -12.78 -10.71
CA VAL A 169 -16.82 -13.00 -9.50
C VAL A 169 -17.53 -14.32 -9.63
N GLN A 170 -17.60 -15.07 -8.52
CA GLN A 170 -18.31 -16.32 -8.47
C GLN A 170 -19.79 -16.10 -8.13
N GLY A 171 -20.64 -16.35 -9.09
CA GLY A 171 -22.09 -16.44 -8.89
C GLY A 171 -22.56 -17.87 -8.65
N THR A 172 -23.88 -18.06 -8.53
CA THR A 172 -24.51 -19.39 -8.36
C THR A 172 -24.39 -20.24 -9.63
N SER A 173 -24.31 -19.59 -10.80
CA SER A 173 -24.20 -20.25 -12.11
C SER A 173 -22.75 -20.41 -12.59
N GLY A 174 -21.76 -20.00 -11.79
CA GLY A 174 -20.34 -20.09 -12.12
C GLY A 174 -19.62 -18.75 -12.07
N TRP A 175 -18.42 -18.69 -12.67
CA TRP A 175 -17.62 -17.48 -12.74
C TRP A 175 -18.04 -16.61 -13.91
N PHE A 176 -18.12 -15.30 -13.69
CA PHE A 176 -18.31 -14.29 -14.75
C PHE A 176 -17.30 -13.17 -14.58
N SER A 177 -16.89 -12.56 -15.67
CA SER A 177 -15.93 -11.46 -15.66
C SER A 177 -16.66 -10.12 -15.58
N LEU A 178 -15.98 -9.14 -15.00
CA LEU A 178 -16.40 -7.75 -14.97
C LEU A 178 -15.32 -6.88 -15.60
N ASP A 179 -15.71 -5.76 -16.17
CA ASP A 179 -14.81 -4.72 -16.63
C ASP A 179 -14.04 -4.09 -15.46
N ALA A 180 -12.95 -3.39 -15.79
CA ALA A 180 -12.13 -2.73 -14.79
C ALA A 180 -12.94 -1.65 -14.06
N ILE A 181 -12.78 -1.62 -12.73
CA ILE A 181 -13.31 -0.54 -11.89
C ILE A 181 -12.17 0.42 -11.62
N LEU A 182 -12.40 1.69 -11.90
CA LEU A 182 -11.47 2.79 -11.67
C LEU A 182 -11.89 3.57 -10.43
N GLY A 183 -10.91 4.05 -9.68
CA GLY A 183 -11.14 4.89 -8.52
C GLY A 183 -9.98 5.84 -8.30
N GLU A 184 -10.23 6.92 -7.61
CA GLU A 184 -9.24 7.92 -7.23
C GLU A 184 -9.09 7.95 -5.72
N VAL A 185 -7.86 8.07 -5.23
CA VAL A 185 -7.57 8.30 -3.83
C VAL A 185 -6.94 9.68 -3.64
N SER A 186 -7.43 10.38 -2.62
CA SER A 186 -6.96 11.73 -2.31
C SER A 186 -6.91 11.97 -0.80
N CYS A 187 -6.23 13.03 -0.39
CA CYS A 187 -6.24 13.49 0.99
C CYS A 187 -7.35 14.53 1.19
N GLN A 188 -8.24 14.26 2.15
CA GLN A 188 -9.32 15.18 2.51
C GLN A 188 -9.33 15.39 4.03
N GLU A 189 -9.05 16.61 4.47
CA GLU A 189 -9.02 16.98 5.90
C GLU A 189 -8.12 16.05 6.75
N GLY A 190 -6.99 15.62 6.19
CA GLY A 190 -6.08 14.69 6.84
C GLY A 190 -6.47 13.21 6.72
N GLY A 191 -7.66 12.91 6.23
CA GLY A 191 -8.18 11.57 5.99
C GLY A 191 -7.91 11.08 4.58
N VAL A 192 -8.00 9.77 4.38
CA VAL A 192 -7.89 9.14 3.06
C VAL A 192 -9.28 9.02 2.44
N ALA A 193 -9.51 9.74 1.36
CA ALA A 193 -10.73 9.70 0.57
C ALA A 193 -10.55 8.76 -0.63
N LEU A 194 -11.56 7.96 -0.92
CA LEU A 194 -11.69 7.12 -2.11
C LEU A 194 -12.95 7.52 -2.87
N LYS A 195 -12.82 7.74 -4.16
CA LYS A 195 -13.93 7.99 -5.07
C LYS A 195 -13.92 6.98 -6.21
N ILE A 196 -15.08 6.37 -6.46
CA ILE A 196 -15.32 5.50 -7.62
C ILE A 196 -16.46 6.11 -8.43
N GLU A 197 -16.23 6.35 -9.71
CA GLU A 197 -17.24 6.85 -10.64
C GLU A 197 -18.11 5.70 -11.17
N PRO A 198 -19.41 5.96 -11.49
CA PRO A 198 -20.35 4.92 -11.89
C PRO A 198 -20.14 4.38 -13.32
N ASP A 199 -19.12 4.83 -14.03
CA ASP A 199 -18.79 4.37 -15.39
C ASP A 199 -18.10 2.99 -15.34
N ASN A 200 -18.85 2.00 -14.88
CA ASN A 200 -18.45 0.60 -14.82
C ASN A 200 -19.69 -0.31 -14.91
N GLU A 201 -19.52 -1.58 -15.26
CA GLU A 201 -20.65 -2.51 -15.46
C GLU A 201 -21.53 -2.71 -14.21
N LEU A 202 -20.98 -2.54 -13.01
CA LEU A 202 -21.77 -2.58 -11.78
C LEU A 202 -22.56 -1.28 -11.54
N GLY A 203 -22.29 -0.20 -12.31
CA GLY A 203 -22.78 1.13 -12.02
C GLY A 203 -22.49 1.53 -10.58
N LEU A 204 -21.31 1.11 -10.08
CA LEU A 204 -20.86 1.39 -8.72
C LEU A 204 -20.34 2.82 -8.63
N GLU A 205 -21.05 3.64 -7.89
CA GLU A 205 -20.60 4.95 -7.43
C GLU A 205 -20.30 4.85 -5.93
N LEU A 206 -19.11 5.24 -5.50
CA LEU A 206 -18.72 5.15 -4.11
C LEU A 206 -17.87 6.36 -3.70
N ASN A 207 -18.24 6.98 -2.58
CA ASN A 207 -17.42 7.95 -1.89
C ASN A 207 -17.16 7.42 -0.48
N ALA A 208 -15.90 7.19 -0.15
CA ALA A 208 -15.49 6.72 1.18
C ALA A 208 -14.43 7.64 1.76
N LEU A 209 -14.48 7.85 3.07
CA LEU A 209 -13.52 8.65 3.82
C LEU A 209 -13.11 7.92 5.08
N LEU A 210 -11.82 7.67 5.23
CA LEU A 210 -11.18 7.20 6.45
C LEU A 210 -10.58 8.39 7.17
N SER A 211 -11.31 8.92 8.17
CA SER A 211 -10.93 10.14 8.91
C SER A 211 -10.21 9.86 10.23
N GLY A 212 -10.15 8.62 10.68
CA GLY A 212 -9.47 8.21 11.92
C GLY A 212 -9.50 6.71 12.14
N PRO A 213 -8.83 6.19 13.18
CA PRO A 213 -8.89 4.78 13.54
C PRO A 213 -10.35 4.34 13.75
N ASN A 214 -10.81 3.37 12.97
CA ASN A 214 -12.20 2.88 12.98
C ASN A 214 -13.27 3.92 12.61
N GLN A 215 -12.90 5.03 11.97
CA GLN A 215 -13.81 6.06 11.48
C GLN A 215 -13.84 6.03 9.95
N LEU A 216 -14.39 4.96 9.43
CA LEU A 216 -14.68 4.83 8.01
C LEU A 216 -16.14 5.21 7.76
N SER A 217 -16.36 6.16 6.89
CA SER A 217 -17.67 6.47 6.33
C SER A 217 -17.66 6.18 4.83
N ALA A 218 -18.68 5.50 4.36
CA ALA A 218 -18.81 5.23 2.94
C ALA A 218 -20.27 5.38 2.52
N SER A 219 -20.49 6.05 1.40
CA SER A 219 -21.79 6.24 0.80
C SER A 219 -21.71 6.14 -0.72
N GLY A 220 -22.77 5.63 -1.33
CA GLY A 220 -22.78 5.45 -2.76
C GLY A 220 -24.03 4.73 -3.26
N PHE A 221 -23.94 4.29 -4.50
CA PHE A 221 -25.02 3.59 -5.18
C PHE A 221 -24.46 2.47 -6.05
N VAL A 222 -25.29 1.47 -6.29
CA VAL A 222 -25.04 0.40 -7.26
C VAL A 222 -26.24 0.28 -8.18
N LYS A 223 -25.97 0.24 -9.49
CA LYS A 223 -26.98 0.00 -10.53
C LYS A 223 -26.41 -0.94 -11.61
N PRO A 224 -26.47 -2.27 -11.39
CA PRO A 224 -25.90 -3.22 -12.34
C PRO A 224 -26.46 -3.07 -13.75
N ALA A 225 -25.59 -3.15 -14.75
CA ALA A 225 -26.00 -3.17 -16.16
C ALA A 225 -26.89 -4.40 -16.44
N GLU A 226 -27.84 -4.26 -17.33
CA GLU A 226 -28.79 -5.34 -17.68
C GLU A 226 -28.10 -6.57 -18.28
N SER A 227 -26.90 -6.39 -18.85
CA SER A 227 -26.06 -7.45 -19.40
C SER A 227 -25.51 -8.42 -18.35
N LEU A 228 -25.44 -7.99 -17.08
CA LEU A 228 -24.87 -8.80 -16.01
C LEU A 228 -25.78 -9.99 -15.64
N PRO A 229 -25.20 -11.09 -15.11
CA PRO A 229 -25.95 -12.27 -14.68
C PRO A 229 -27.03 -11.93 -13.64
N ARG A 230 -28.10 -12.71 -13.64
CA ARG A 230 -29.21 -12.56 -12.68
C ARG A 230 -28.75 -12.64 -11.21
N ASP A 231 -27.67 -13.33 -10.95
CA ASP A 231 -27.07 -13.42 -9.62
C ASP A 231 -26.66 -12.07 -9.07
N VAL A 232 -26.09 -11.19 -9.91
CA VAL A 232 -25.71 -9.82 -9.52
C VAL A 232 -26.97 -9.02 -9.18
N HIS A 233 -27.99 -9.08 -10.05
CA HIS A 233 -29.26 -8.38 -9.82
C HIS A 233 -29.99 -8.89 -8.54
N ASN A 234 -29.80 -10.15 -8.17
CA ASN A 234 -30.35 -10.69 -6.94
C ASN A 234 -29.52 -10.29 -5.72
N ALA A 235 -28.18 -10.25 -5.87
CA ALA A 235 -27.27 -9.86 -4.79
C ALA A 235 -27.51 -8.41 -4.36
N VAL A 236 -27.69 -7.47 -5.30
CA VAL A 236 -27.93 -6.06 -4.95
C VAL A 236 -29.24 -5.81 -4.20
N LYS A 237 -30.24 -6.73 -4.32
CA LYS A 237 -31.51 -6.63 -3.55
C LYS A 237 -31.31 -6.78 -2.05
N PHE A 238 -30.21 -7.41 -1.60
CA PHE A 238 -29.86 -7.47 -0.18
C PHE A 238 -29.47 -6.11 0.40
N LEU A 239 -29.12 -5.14 -0.46
CA LEU A 239 -28.85 -3.75 -0.05
C LEU A 239 -30.12 -2.97 0.27
N GLY A 240 -31.30 -3.52 -0.05
CA GLY A 240 -32.59 -2.89 0.22
C GLY A 240 -33.43 -2.66 -1.03
N ARG A 241 -34.22 -1.57 -1.03
CA ARG A 241 -35.08 -1.21 -2.15
C ARG A 241 -34.35 -0.25 -3.08
N ALA A 242 -34.52 -0.47 -4.40
CA ALA A 242 -34.03 0.48 -5.38
C ALA A 242 -34.78 1.82 -5.29
N ASP A 243 -34.08 2.91 -5.58
CA ASP A 243 -34.67 4.23 -5.74
C ASP A 243 -35.47 4.37 -7.04
N ALA A 244 -36.03 5.56 -7.29
CA ALA A 244 -36.80 5.85 -8.48
C ALA A 244 -35.99 5.73 -9.81
N GLN A 245 -34.66 5.76 -9.71
CA GLN A 245 -33.72 5.59 -10.82
C GLN A 245 -33.21 4.13 -10.95
N GLY A 246 -33.68 3.21 -10.10
CA GLY A 246 -33.28 1.82 -10.07
C GLY A 246 -31.92 1.57 -9.42
N ARG A 247 -31.41 2.50 -8.61
CA ARG A 247 -30.13 2.40 -7.90
C ARG A 247 -30.35 1.89 -6.49
N TYR A 248 -29.43 1.07 -6.00
CA TYR A 248 -29.40 0.57 -4.63
C TYR A 248 -28.40 1.38 -3.80
N THR A 249 -28.81 1.88 -2.66
CA THR A 249 -27.96 2.72 -1.79
C THR A 249 -26.99 1.87 -1.00
N LEU A 250 -25.72 2.32 -0.95
CA LEU A 250 -24.66 1.80 -0.10
C LEU A 250 -24.42 2.80 1.04
N ARG A 251 -24.36 2.32 2.29
CA ARG A 251 -23.94 3.10 3.46
C ARG A 251 -23.24 2.20 4.47
N PHE A 252 -22.05 2.64 4.92
CA PHE A 252 -21.23 1.95 5.93
C PHE A 252 -20.72 2.96 6.95
#